data_f00ba7ca90f3053b77869f0acd589be1
#
_entry.id   f00ba7ca90f3053b77869f0acd589be1
#
_cell.length_a   1.000
_cell.length_b   1.000
_cell.length_c   1.000
_cell.angle_alpha   90.00
_cell.angle_beta   90.00
_cell.angle_gamma   90.00
#
_symmetry.space_group_name_H-M   'P 1'
#
loop_
_entity.id
_entity.type
_entity.pdbx_description
1 polymer ?
#
loop_
_entity_poly.entity_id
_entity_poly.type
_entity_poly.pdbx_seq_one_letter_code
_entity_poly.pdbx_strand_id
1 'polypeptide(L)'
;METCGDTPRSRCLFYRRECDLPAVIDPPELGRIVLRAGSVWAMTMPARLGQAVKAHLQSGGVPLGPIVGHPRSGRWTFLIRPDLPDDGRLFAELFRLDVAVAGSGATIALPSPTASVGAIRHWIVPPRSSFRPSGGVVVDAIRAWADQMPRTRRGLGVAHNAG
;
A
#
# COMPACT_ATOMS: atom_id res chain seq x y z
N MET A 1 18.82 28.13 14.38
CA MET A 1 18.32 27.25 13.30
C MET A 1 16.92 26.80 13.68
N GLU A 2 15.94 27.54 13.30
CA GLU A 2 14.56 27.13 13.49
C GLU A 2 14.30 25.95 12.55
N THR A 3 14.21 24.76 13.10
CA THR A 3 13.59 23.66 12.44
C THR A 3 12.15 24.07 12.18
N CYS A 4 11.84 24.41 10.96
CA CYS A 4 10.46 24.63 10.52
C CYS A 4 9.67 23.37 10.94
N GLY A 5 8.88 23.52 12.01
CA GLY A 5 8.19 22.38 12.61
C GLY A 5 7.35 21.69 11.55
N ASP A 6 7.55 20.41 11.39
CA ASP A 6 6.76 19.58 10.49
C ASP A 6 5.31 19.53 11.01
N THR A 7 4.44 20.23 10.35
CA THR A 7 3.01 20.32 10.67
C THR A 7 2.19 19.56 9.66
N PRO A 8 0.97 19.14 9.98
CA PRO A 8 0.07 18.53 8.98
C PRO A 8 -0.07 19.38 7.72
N ARG A 9 -0.15 20.70 7.89
CA ARG A 9 -0.28 21.63 6.75
C ARG A 9 0.98 21.64 5.89
N SER A 10 2.17 21.78 6.49
CA SER A 10 3.42 21.78 5.72
C SER A 10 3.67 20.45 5.04
N ARG A 11 3.38 19.33 5.72
CA ARG A 11 3.49 18.00 5.16
C ARG A 11 2.53 17.77 4.00
N CYS A 12 1.29 18.21 4.13
CA CYS A 12 0.27 18.12 3.07
C CYS A 12 0.69 18.93 1.83
N LEU A 13 1.23 20.13 2.02
CA LEU A 13 1.78 20.93 0.91
C LEU A 13 2.95 20.26 0.21
N PHE A 14 3.85 19.62 0.97
CA PHE A 14 4.95 18.85 0.41
C PHE A 14 4.44 17.71 -0.46
N TYR A 15 3.48 16.93 0.03
CA TYR A 15 2.88 15.84 -0.74
C TYR A 15 2.28 16.34 -2.06
N ARG A 16 1.61 17.48 -2.03
CA ARG A 16 0.97 18.05 -3.22
C ARG A 16 1.96 18.63 -4.22
N ARG A 17 2.95 19.37 -3.75
CA ARG A 17 3.86 20.12 -4.61
C ARG A 17 5.03 19.29 -5.12
N GLU A 18 5.64 18.51 -4.24
CA GLU A 18 6.87 17.76 -4.56
C GLU A 18 6.59 16.32 -4.99
N CYS A 19 5.49 15.74 -4.51
CA CYS A 19 5.19 14.33 -4.73
C CYS A 19 4.00 14.09 -5.66
N ASP A 20 3.34 15.14 -6.11
CA ASP A 20 2.13 15.07 -6.94
C ASP A 20 1.06 14.13 -6.37
N LEU A 21 0.91 14.15 -5.04
CA LEU A 21 -0.12 13.43 -4.33
C LEU A 21 -1.26 14.40 -4.01
N PRO A 22 -2.51 14.12 -4.41
CA PRO A 22 -3.65 15.02 -4.17
C PRO A 22 -4.10 14.94 -2.70
N ALA A 23 -3.19 15.24 -1.79
CA ALA A 23 -3.39 15.15 -0.36
C ALA A 23 -4.24 16.30 0.18
N VAL A 24 -5.08 16.00 1.15
CA VAL A 24 -5.87 16.96 1.91
C VAL A 24 -5.82 16.60 3.39
N ILE A 25 -6.07 17.61 4.24
CA ILE A 25 -6.19 17.39 5.68
C ILE A 25 -7.67 17.13 5.98
N ASP A 26 -7.98 15.93 6.47
CA ASP A 26 -9.37 15.56 6.76
C ASP A 26 -9.42 14.47 7.87
N PRO A 27 -10.06 14.74 9.00
CA PRO A 27 -10.62 16.03 9.40
C PRO A 27 -9.54 17.00 9.88
N PRO A 28 -9.72 18.32 9.72
CA PRO A 28 -8.71 19.32 10.11
C PRO A 28 -8.34 19.27 11.59
N GLU A 29 -9.29 18.97 12.47
CA GLU A 29 -9.12 18.94 13.91
C GLU A 29 -8.15 17.83 14.36
N LEU A 30 -8.10 16.75 13.60
CA LEU A 30 -7.21 15.61 13.88
C LEU A 30 -5.89 15.67 13.10
N GLY A 31 -5.77 16.62 12.18
CA GLY A 31 -4.58 16.78 11.35
C GLY A 31 -4.25 15.54 10.50
N ARG A 32 -5.23 14.70 10.21
CA ARG A 32 -5.04 13.54 9.35
C ARG A 32 -4.86 13.96 7.90
N ILE A 33 -3.92 13.32 7.22
CA ILE A 33 -3.68 13.54 5.80
C ILE A 33 -4.22 12.34 5.03
N VAL A 34 -5.06 12.61 4.05
CA VAL A 34 -5.63 11.60 3.17
C VAL A 34 -5.54 12.06 1.73
N LEU A 35 -5.65 11.14 0.80
CA LEU A 35 -5.91 11.46 -0.61
C LEU A 35 -7.08 10.61 -1.12
N ARG A 36 -7.80 11.17 -2.08
CA ARG A 36 -8.83 10.43 -2.80
C ARG A 36 -8.20 9.80 -4.02
N ALA A 37 -8.36 8.49 -4.17
CA ALA A 37 -7.82 7.77 -5.32
C ALA A 37 -8.46 8.25 -6.62
N GLY A 38 -7.62 8.50 -7.59
CA GLY A 38 -7.95 8.96 -8.93
C GLY A 38 -6.69 8.85 -9.77
N SER A 39 -5.82 9.86 -9.73
CA SER A 39 -4.49 9.83 -10.35
C SER A 39 -3.48 8.94 -9.60
N VAL A 40 -3.79 8.56 -8.38
CA VAL A 40 -3.01 7.63 -7.54
C VAL A 40 -3.95 6.56 -7.04
N TRP A 41 -3.56 5.31 -7.17
CA TRP A 41 -4.23 4.18 -6.54
C TRP A 41 -3.33 3.57 -5.47
N ALA A 42 -3.83 2.60 -4.72
CA ALA A 42 -3.07 1.91 -3.70
C ALA A 42 -3.40 0.44 -3.65
N MET A 43 -2.40 -0.35 -3.24
CA MET A 43 -2.58 -1.76 -2.92
C MET A 43 -2.15 -1.97 -1.48
N THR A 44 -3.05 -2.51 -0.66
CA THR A 44 -2.81 -2.79 0.75
C THR A 44 -2.75 -4.29 0.97
N MET A 45 -1.73 -4.75 1.67
CA MET A 45 -1.44 -6.16 1.85
C MET A 45 -0.84 -6.41 3.25
N PRO A 46 -0.82 -7.67 3.73
CA PRO A 46 -0.10 -7.98 4.95
C PRO A 46 1.37 -7.55 4.88
N ALA A 47 1.92 -7.06 5.98
CA ALA A 47 3.30 -6.56 6.02
C ALA A 47 4.31 -7.61 5.55
N ARG A 48 4.10 -8.88 5.86
CA ARG A 48 4.96 -9.98 5.40
C ARG A 48 5.01 -10.08 3.88
N LEU A 49 3.86 -9.99 3.23
CA LEU A 49 3.79 -9.95 1.77
C LEU A 49 4.43 -8.67 1.24
N GLY A 50 4.14 -7.53 1.85
CA GLY A 50 4.72 -6.24 1.48
C GLY A 50 6.25 -6.25 1.52
N GLN A 51 6.85 -6.85 2.54
CA GLN A 51 8.30 -7.03 2.65
C GLN A 51 8.86 -7.87 1.50
N ALA A 52 8.20 -8.97 1.17
CA ALA A 52 8.61 -9.84 0.07
C ALA A 52 8.50 -9.15 -1.29
N VAL A 53 7.43 -8.40 -1.52
CA VAL A 53 7.23 -7.61 -2.74
C VAL A 53 8.31 -6.54 -2.87
N LYS A 54 8.58 -5.80 -1.80
CA LYS A 54 9.65 -4.80 -1.78
C LYS A 54 11.00 -5.39 -2.12
N ALA A 55 11.35 -6.52 -1.49
CA ALA A 55 12.62 -7.21 -1.75
C ALA A 55 12.72 -7.73 -3.19
N HIS A 56 11.64 -8.26 -3.74
CA HIS A 56 11.59 -8.73 -5.13
C HIS A 56 11.82 -7.58 -6.12
N LEU A 57 11.15 -6.44 -5.92
CA LEU A 57 11.34 -5.26 -6.77
C LEU A 57 12.78 -4.74 -6.68
N GLN A 58 13.34 -4.66 -5.49
CA GLN A 58 14.73 -4.23 -5.29
C GLN A 58 15.74 -5.16 -5.97
N SER A 59 15.58 -6.46 -5.84
CA SER A 59 16.48 -7.44 -6.45
C SER A 59 16.39 -7.44 -7.98
N GLY A 60 15.24 -7.08 -8.53
CA GLY A 60 15.03 -6.89 -9.98
C GLY A 60 15.47 -5.54 -10.52
N GLY A 61 16.03 -4.67 -9.69
CA GLY A 61 16.43 -3.31 -10.08
C GLY A 61 15.26 -2.39 -10.41
N VAL A 62 14.06 -2.72 -9.95
CA VAL A 62 12.85 -1.91 -10.18
C VAL A 62 12.81 -0.79 -9.13
N PRO A 63 12.64 0.48 -9.55
CA PRO A 63 12.52 1.58 -8.61
C PRO A 63 11.32 1.40 -7.67
N LEU A 64 11.52 1.69 -6.38
CA LEU A 64 10.45 1.67 -5.39
C LEU A 64 9.72 3.01 -5.39
N GLY A 65 8.39 2.93 -5.41
CA GLY A 65 7.52 4.05 -5.09
C GLY A 65 7.22 4.13 -3.59
N PRO A 66 6.35 5.07 -3.19
CA PRO A 66 6.00 5.26 -1.79
C PRO A 66 5.30 4.04 -1.20
N ILE A 67 5.69 3.66 0.01
CA ILE A 67 5.08 2.56 0.76
C ILE A 67 4.77 3.05 2.17
N VAL A 68 3.52 2.92 2.59
CA VAL A 68 3.05 3.27 3.94
C VAL A 68 2.97 2.01 4.80
N GLY A 69 3.51 2.08 6.01
CA GLY A 69 3.34 1.05 7.03
C GLY A 69 2.22 1.39 8.00
N HIS A 70 1.42 0.40 8.35
CA HIS A 70 0.33 0.50 9.34
C HIS A 70 0.59 -0.48 10.50
N PRO A 71 1.35 -0.06 11.53
CA PRO A 71 1.77 -1.00 12.59
C PRO A 71 0.62 -1.67 13.33
N ARG A 72 -0.48 -0.94 13.55
CA ARG A 72 -1.63 -1.49 14.29
C ARG A 72 -2.34 -2.62 13.56
N SER A 73 -2.44 -2.54 12.24
CA SER A 73 -3.08 -3.58 11.43
C SER A 73 -2.10 -4.59 10.86
N GLY A 74 -0.80 -4.34 10.97
CA GLY A 74 0.22 -5.19 10.38
C GLY A 74 0.18 -5.21 8.85
N ARG A 75 -0.20 -4.09 8.23
CA ARG A 75 -0.36 -3.98 6.78
C ARG A 75 0.55 -2.93 6.18
N TRP A 76 0.86 -3.10 4.92
CA TRP A 76 1.58 -2.13 4.09
C TRP A 76 0.72 -1.69 2.92
N THR A 77 0.81 -0.41 2.57
CA THR A 77 0.11 0.17 1.42
C THR A 77 1.13 0.68 0.41
N PHE A 78 1.08 0.14 -0.79
CA PHE A 78 1.89 0.57 -1.94
C PHE A 78 1.09 1.58 -2.74
N LEU A 79 1.61 2.79 -2.94
CA LEU A 79 1.03 3.74 -3.87
C LEU A 79 1.44 3.37 -5.29
N ILE A 80 0.49 3.32 -6.19
CA ILE A 80 0.67 2.86 -7.58
C ILE A 80 0.00 3.80 -8.56
N ARG A 81 0.35 3.68 -9.84
CA ARG A 81 -0.39 4.32 -10.92
C ARG A 81 -1.77 3.67 -11.08
N PRO A 82 -2.77 4.41 -11.57
CA PRO A 82 -4.14 3.91 -11.76
C PRO A 82 -4.27 3.11 -13.06
N ASP A 83 -3.41 2.13 -13.28
CA ASP A 83 -3.26 1.40 -14.53
C ASP A 83 -3.61 -0.09 -14.43
N LEU A 84 -4.21 -0.51 -13.33
CA LEU A 84 -4.74 -1.87 -13.24
C LEU A 84 -5.99 -2.01 -14.10
N PRO A 85 -6.08 -3.12 -14.89
CA PRO A 85 -7.27 -3.36 -15.68
C PRO A 85 -8.49 -3.63 -14.79
N ASP A 86 -9.67 -3.28 -15.28
CA ASP A 86 -10.93 -3.66 -14.64
C ASP A 86 -11.23 -5.12 -14.95
N ASP A 87 -10.56 -6.01 -14.22
CA ASP A 87 -10.63 -7.46 -14.42
C ASP A 87 -11.02 -8.12 -13.09
N GLY A 88 -12.24 -8.66 -13.05
CA GLY A 88 -12.75 -9.35 -11.87
C GLY A 88 -11.92 -10.58 -11.47
N ARG A 89 -11.26 -11.24 -12.39
CA ARG A 89 -10.36 -12.37 -12.08
C ARG A 89 -9.11 -11.90 -11.33
N LEU A 90 -8.54 -10.79 -11.78
CA LEU A 90 -7.40 -10.17 -11.10
C LEU A 90 -7.77 -9.78 -9.67
N PHE A 91 -8.88 -9.09 -9.48
CA PHE A 91 -9.31 -8.66 -8.15
C PHE A 91 -9.65 -9.85 -7.24
N ALA A 92 -10.25 -10.90 -7.77
CA ALA A 92 -10.50 -12.13 -7.02
C ALA A 92 -9.20 -12.84 -6.62
N GLU A 93 -8.20 -12.87 -7.48
CA GLU A 93 -6.86 -13.40 -7.20
C GLU A 93 -6.19 -12.63 -6.05
N LEU A 94 -6.19 -11.31 -6.15
CA LEU A 94 -5.62 -10.43 -5.11
C LEU A 94 -6.35 -10.57 -3.78
N PHE A 95 -7.67 -10.65 -3.82
CA PHE A 95 -8.49 -10.84 -2.63
C PHE A 95 -8.14 -12.14 -1.89
N ARG A 96 -7.91 -13.22 -2.61
CA ARG A 96 -7.49 -14.51 -2.01
C ARG A 96 -6.12 -14.43 -1.33
N LEU A 97 -5.29 -13.49 -1.73
CA LEU A 97 -3.97 -13.23 -1.13
C LEU A 97 -4.04 -12.13 -0.05
N ASP A 98 -5.24 -11.73 0.34
CA ASP A 98 -5.48 -10.65 1.30
C ASP A 98 -4.90 -9.31 0.84
N VAL A 99 -4.98 -9.05 -0.46
CA VAL A 99 -4.57 -7.79 -1.08
C VAL A 99 -5.81 -7.01 -1.49
N ALA A 100 -5.95 -5.80 -0.96
CA ALA A 100 -7.01 -4.87 -1.30
C ALA A 100 -6.50 -3.77 -2.24
N VAL A 101 -7.28 -3.43 -3.24
CA VAL A 101 -6.99 -2.34 -4.17
C VAL A 101 -7.90 -1.16 -3.85
N ALA A 102 -7.29 -0.01 -3.58
CA ALA A 102 -8.00 1.25 -3.46
C ALA A 102 -7.98 1.97 -4.82
N GLY A 103 -9.03 1.75 -5.58
CA GLY A 103 -9.26 2.38 -6.89
C GLY A 103 -10.03 3.69 -6.78
N SER A 104 -10.44 4.24 -7.93
CA SER A 104 -11.07 5.55 -8.04
C SER A 104 -12.16 5.80 -7.00
N GLY A 105 -12.07 6.92 -6.32
CA GLY A 105 -13.01 7.34 -5.28
C GLY A 105 -12.71 6.82 -3.87
N ALA A 106 -11.81 5.85 -3.71
CA ALA A 106 -11.39 5.38 -2.40
C ALA A 106 -10.56 6.43 -1.66
N THR A 107 -10.60 6.39 -0.34
CA THR A 107 -9.76 7.24 0.51
C THR A 107 -8.51 6.49 0.93
N ILE A 108 -7.35 7.07 0.70
CA ILE A 108 -6.05 6.52 1.07
C ILE A 108 -5.46 7.40 2.17
N ALA A 109 -5.16 6.79 3.31
CA ALA A 109 -4.57 7.50 4.44
C ALA A 109 -3.05 7.57 4.30
N LEU A 110 -2.50 8.76 4.53
CA LEU A 110 -1.07 9.04 4.49
C LEU A 110 -0.51 9.35 5.87
N PRO A 111 0.79 9.13 6.11
CA PRO A 111 1.44 9.56 7.33
C PRO A 111 1.31 11.06 7.56
N SER A 112 1.00 11.43 8.80
CA SER A 112 0.90 12.82 9.26
C SER A 112 1.80 13.03 10.48
N PRO A 113 2.39 14.23 10.67
CA PRO A 113 3.28 14.51 11.79
C PRO A 113 2.55 14.79 13.10
N THR A 114 1.34 14.30 13.29
CA THR A 114 0.58 14.49 14.54
C THR A 114 1.12 13.59 15.65
N ALA A 115 1.70 14.20 16.69
CA ALA A 115 2.38 13.49 17.78
C ALA A 115 1.43 12.58 18.60
N SER A 116 0.17 12.92 18.73
CA SER A 116 -0.83 12.14 19.47
C SER A 116 -1.25 10.85 18.77
N VAL A 117 -0.86 10.69 17.52
CA VAL A 117 -1.24 9.56 16.67
C VAL A 117 0.03 8.82 16.21
N GLY A 118 1.12 9.05 16.87
CA GLY A 118 2.51 8.79 16.46
C GLY A 118 2.91 7.35 16.20
N ALA A 119 2.03 6.40 16.08
CA ALA A 119 2.37 5.05 15.72
C ALA A 119 1.36 4.43 14.75
N ILE A 120 0.44 5.24 14.21
CA ILE A 120 -0.63 4.70 13.38
C ILE A 120 -0.15 4.44 11.96
N ARG A 121 0.69 5.32 11.41
CA ARG A 121 1.24 5.19 10.05
C ARG A 121 2.61 5.82 9.98
N HIS A 122 3.47 5.20 9.17
CA HIS A 122 4.79 5.75 8.85
C HIS A 122 5.18 5.35 7.44
N TRP A 123 6.14 6.08 6.88
CA TRP A 123 6.68 5.70 5.58
C TRP A 123 7.67 4.55 5.73
N ILE A 124 7.42 3.44 5.06
CA ILE A 124 8.43 2.40 4.81
C ILE A 124 9.39 2.88 3.72
N VAL A 125 8.84 3.45 2.65
CA VAL A 125 9.56 4.16 1.61
C VAL A 125 8.87 5.50 1.41
N PRO A 126 9.52 6.62 1.80
CA PRO A 126 8.91 7.93 1.67
C PRO A 126 8.84 8.36 0.20
N PRO A 127 7.84 9.18 -0.16
CA PRO A 127 7.78 9.79 -1.48
C PRO A 127 8.89 10.83 -1.60
N ARG A 128 9.60 10.83 -2.71
CA ARG A 128 10.67 11.80 -3.02
C ARG A 128 10.39 12.58 -4.29
N SER A 129 9.47 12.11 -5.09
CA SER A 129 9.10 12.68 -6.38
C SER A 129 7.67 12.26 -6.73
N SER A 130 7.23 12.57 -7.93
CA SER A 130 5.95 12.11 -8.46
C SER A 130 5.96 10.63 -8.89
N PHE A 131 7.09 9.93 -8.76
CA PHE A 131 7.20 8.54 -9.21
C PHE A 131 6.32 7.60 -8.37
N ARG A 132 5.57 6.78 -9.09
CA ARG A 132 4.81 5.64 -8.57
C ARG A 132 4.93 4.50 -9.58
N PRO A 133 5.14 3.25 -9.11
CA PRO A 133 5.23 2.12 -10.03
C PRO A 133 3.87 1.81 -10.64
N SER A 134 3.90 1.14 -11.78
CA SER A 134 2.71 0.51 -12.35
C SER A 134 2.13 -0.50 -11.36
N GLY A 135 0.81 -0.53 -11.26
CA GLY A 135 0.12 -1.56 -10.49
C GLY A 135 0.42 -2.98 -10.97
N GLY A 136 0.60 -3.15 -12.30
CA GLY A 136 0.99 -4.44 -12.89
C GLY A 136 2.34 -4.95 -12.40
N VAL A 137 3.31 -4.06 -12.20
CA VAL A 137 4.63 -4.43 -11.66
C VAL A 137 4.52 -4.96 -10.23
N VAL A 138 3.69 -4.33 -9.41
CA VAL A 138 3.43 -4.81 -8.03
C VAL A 138 2.68 -6.15 -8.05
N VAL A 139 1.69 -6.31 -8.93
CA VAL A 139 0.96 -7.57 -9.11
C VAL A 139 1.91 -8.71 -9.49
N ASP A 140 2.82 -8.48 -10.43
CA ASP A 140 3.80 -9.50 -10.85
C ASP A 140 4.70 -9.92 -9.68
N ALA A 141 5.11 -8.98 -8.83
CA ALA A 141 5.88 -9.29 -7.62
C ALA A 141 5.07 -10.11 -6.60
N ILE A 142 3.79 -9.81 -6.44
CA ILE A 142 2.86 -10.58 -5.60
C ILE A 142 2.73 -12.01 -6.11
N ARG A 143 2.55 -12.17 -7.42
CA ARG A 143 2.45 -13.49 -8.05
C ARG A 143 3.73 -14.30 -7.90
N ALA A 144 4.88 -13.68 -8.05
CA ALA A 144 6.18 -14.33 -7.85
C ALA A 144 6.32 -14.88 -6.42
N TRP A 145 5.86 -14.13 -5.43
CA TRP A 145 5.82 -14.61 -4.05
C TRP A 145 4.83 -15.76 -3.86
N ALA A 146 3.63 -15.64 -4.41
CA ALA A 146 2.58 -16.66 -4.29
C ALA A 146 3.02 -18.00 -4.92
N ASP A 147 3.74 -17.94 -6.04
CA ASP A 147 4.25 -19.13 -6.73
C ASP A 147 5.34 -19.85 -5.94
N GLN A 148 6.06 -19.15 -5.06
CA GLN A 148 7.08 -19.72 -4.19
C GLN A 148 6.50 -20.33 -2.91
N MET A 149 5.26 -20.00 -2.55
CA MET A 149 4.63 -20.56 -1.38
C MET A 149 4.25 -22.01 -1.62
N PRO A 150 4.59 -22.93 -0.67
CA PRO A 150 4.15 -24.32 -0.78
C PRO A 150 2.61 -24.33 -0.82
N ARG A 151 2.08 -24.96 -1.85
CA ARG A 151 0.64 -25.24 -1.90
C ARG A 151 0.33 -26.12 -0.70
N THR A 152 -0.33 -25.57 0.30
CA THR A 152 -0.89 -26.37 1.37
C THR A 152 -1.86 -27.33 0.71
N ARG A 153 -1.52 -28.61 0.65
CA ARG A 153 -2.48 -29.64 0.26
C ARG A 153 -3.67 -29.45 1.17
N ARG A 154 -4.78 -28.99 0.63
CA ARG A 154 -6.07 -29.16 1.29
C ARG A 154 -6.22 -30.67 1.41
N GLY A 155 -6.01 -31.18 2.60
CA GLY A 155 -6.24 -32.58 2.90
C GLY A 155 -7.70 -32.88 2.59
N LEU A 156 -7.92 -33.63 1.54
CA LEU A 156 -9.13 -34.39 1.33
C LEU A 156 -9.12 -35.51 2.35
N GLY A 157 -9.46 -35.16 3.58
CA GLY A 157 -9.85 -36.11 4.61
C GLY A 157 -11.27 -36.50 4.39
N VAL A 158 -11.56 -37.28 3.36
CA VAL A 158 -12.79 -38.04 3.32
C VAL A 158 -12.51 -39.33 4.09
N ALA A 159 -12.79 -39.29 5.37
CA ALA A 159 -12.94 -40.53 6.11
C ALA A 159 -14.26 -41.17 5.67
N HIS A 160 -14.19 -42.10 4.76
CA HIS A 160 -15.27 -43.05 4.55
C HIS A 160 -15.14 -44.11 5.65
N ASN A 161 -15.96 -43.98 6.64
CA ASN A 161 -16.20 -45.08 7.58
C ASN A 161 -17.40 -45.86 7.06
N ALA A 162 -17.12 -46.96 6.35
CA ALA A 162 -18.10 -47.99 6.08
C ALA A 162 -17.97 -49.05 7.17
N GLY A 163 -18.97 -49.13 8.01
CA GLY A 163 -19.18 -50.22 8.94
C GLY A 163 -20.64 -50.66 8.83
#